data_ae78b85bef138a90415a82a33837a875
#
_entry.id   ae78b85bef138a90415a82a33837a875
#
_cell.length_a   1.000
_cell.length_b   1.000
_cell.length_c   1.000
_cell.angle_alpha   90.00
_cell.angle_beta   90.00
_cell.angle_gamma   90.00
#
_symmetry.space_group_name_H-M   'P 1'
#
loop_
_entity.id
_entity.type
_entity.pdbx_description
1 polymer ?
#
loop_
_entity_poly.entity_id
_entity_poly.type
_entity_poly.pdbx_seq_one_letter_code
_entity_poly.pdbx_strand_id
1 'polypeptide(L)'
;ITAVQVRRDLMLIGYGSVMRKGYDVRELIKTIGLIIDAPSGLNVAIIGMGNLGRAITGYFKGKRTNMNVVAAFDVDPQKVGKVVAGVRCHNINQLRSLREELDISVAVLTVPADQAVSVASTLVSNGIRGIMNFTTVSLNVPDNVYLEEFDMITSIEKVAYFVKENQQPAGL
;
A
#
# COMPACT_ATOMS: atom_id res chain seq x y z
N ILE A 1 8.82 23.26 -0.41
CA ILE A 1 8.76 23.10 -1.89
C ILE A 1 8.57 24.49 -2.49
N THR A 2 9.47 24.89 -3.39
CA THR A 2 9.41 26.20 -4.06
C THR A 2 8.63 26.11 -5.36
N ALA A 3 8.09 27.26 -5.85
CA ALA A 3 7.37 27.30 -7.13
C ALA A 3 8.28 26.88 -8.33
N VAL A 4 9.59 27.11 -8.21
CA VAL A 4 10.56 26.68 -9.22
C VAL A 4 10.70 25.15 -9.27
N GLN A 5 10.73 24.52 -8.09
CA GLN A 5 10.81 23.07 -7.95
C GLN A 5 9.58 22.38 -8.54
N VAL A 6 8.37 22.89 -8.21
CA VAL A 6 7.12 22.39 -8.78
C VAL A 6 7.10 22.47 -10.31
N ARG A 7 7.54 23.61 -10.87
CA ARG A 7 7.63 23.76 -12.34
C ARG A 7 8.59 22.76 -12.97
N ARG A 8 9.74 22.55 -12.36
CA ARG A 8 10.73 21.58 -12.84
C ARG A 8 10.18 20.15 -12.79
N ASP A 9 9.50 19.80 -11.71
CA ASP A 9 8.91 18.47 -11.54
C ASP A 9 7.80 18.23 -12.58
N LEU A 10 6.96 19.25 -12.86
CA LEU A 10 5.94 19.17 -13.91
C LEU A 10 6.56 19.01 -15.31
N MET A 11 7.67 19.70 -15.59
CA MET A 11 8.40 19.53 -16.87
C MET A 11 8.99 18.11 -16.99
N LEU A 12 9.49 17.52 -15.90
CA LEU A 12 10.05 16.17 -15.90
C LEU A 12 9.00 15.09 -16.22
N ILE A 13 7.75 15.30 -15.85
CA ILE A 13 6.64 14.39 -16.20
C ILE A 13 6.05 14.69 -17.59
N GLY A 14 6.68 15.56 -18.37
CA GLY A 14 6.24 15.87 -19.74
C GLY A 14 5.11 16.89 -19.84
N TYR A 15 4.73 17.54 -18.73
CA TYR A 15 3.70 18.56 -18.75
C TYR A 15 4.29 19.94 -19.04
N GLY A 16 3.99 20.48 -20.23
CA GLY A 16 4.39 21.84 -20.66
C GLY A 16 3.24 22.83 -20.45
N SER A 17 3.41 23.82 -19.57
CA SER A 17 2.42 24.90 -19.47
C SER A 17 2.54 25.87 -20.65
N VAL A 18 1.42 26.23 -21.26
CA VAL A 18 1.35 27.37 -22.18
C VAL A 18 1.56 28.64 -21.34
N MET A 19 2.68 29.32 -21.56
CA MET A 19 3.05 30.55 -20.85
C MET A 19 1.89 31.54 -20.80
N ARG A 20 1.48 31.96 -19.61
CA ARG A 20 0.54 33.01 -19.21
C ARG A 20 -0.85 32.58 -18.69
N LYS A 21 -1.30 31.33 -18.80
CA LYS A 21 -2.65 30.94 -18.33
C LYS A 21 -2.69 30.02 -17.09
N GLY A 22 -1.54 29.75 -16.48
CA GLY A 22 -1.44 28.78 -15.39
C GLY A 22 -1.46 27.32 -15.91
N TYR A 23 -1.81 26.38 -15.05
CA TYR A 23 -1.86 24.95 -15.37
C TYR A 23 -3.32 24.54 -15.60
N ASP A 24 -3.58 23.79 -16.67
CA ASP A 24 -4.86 23.12 -16.83
C ASP A 24 -4.90 21.91 -15.89
N VAL A 25 -5.75 22.01 -14.85
CA VAL A 25 -5.86 21.00 -13.81
C VAL A 25 -6.35 19.65 -14.37
N ARG A 26 -7.22 19.66 -15.38
CA ARG A 26 -7.77 18.43 -15.98
C ARG A 26 -6.70 17.69 -16.79
N GLU A 27 -5.95 18.45 -17.56
CA GLU A 27 -4.82 17.89 -18.34
C GLU A 27 -3.72 17.39 -17.42
N LEU A 28 -3.41 18.12 -16.34
CA LEU A 28 -2.45 17.72 -15.33
C LEU A 28 -2.85 16.43 -14.61
N ILE A 29 -4.13 16.33 -14.21
CA ILE A 29 -4.68 15.09 -13.62
C ILE A 29 -4.52 13.93 -14.58
N LYS A 30 -4.83 14.12 -15.86
CA LYS A 30 -4.68 13.07 -16.89
C LYS A 30 -3.22 12.65 -17.06
N THR A 31 -2.30 13.61 -17.16
CA THR A 31 -0.86 13.34 -17.33
C THR A 31 -0.27 12.61 -16.11
N ILE A 32 -0.61 13.06 -14.91
CA ILE A 32 -0.18 12.40 -13.68
C ILE A 32 -0.81 11.01 -13.58
N GLY A 33 -2.10 10.87 -13.93
CA GLY A 33 -2.79 9.59 -13.95
C GLY A 33 -2.07 8.57 -14.85
N LEU A 34 -1.67 8.96 -16.06
CA LEU A 34 -0.92 8.08 -16.99
C LEU A 34 0.43 7.60 -16.44
N ILE A 35 1.02 8.32 -15.50
CA ILE A 35 2.30 7.97 -14.88
C ILE A 35 2.09 7.08 -13.65
N ILE A 36 1.09 7.42 -12.82
CA ILE A 36 0.81 6.74 -11.55
C ILE A 36 -0.03 5.49 -11.78
N ASP A 37 -0.96 5.57 -12.73
CA ASP A 37 -1.88 4.47 -13.01
C ASP A 37 -1.22 3.44 -13.92
N ALA A 38 -0.96 2.25 -13.40
CA ALA A 38 -0.58 1.13 -14.25
C ALA A 38 -1.69 0.86 -15.26
N PRO A 39 -1.39 0.70 -16.56
CA PRO A 39 -2.40 0.51 -17.61
C PRO A 39 -3.34 -0.68 -17.39
N SER A 40 -2.88 -1.70 -16.65
CA SER A 40 -3.62 -2.93 -16.33
C SER A 40 -4.21 -2.95 -14.92
N GLY A 41 -4.02 -1.87 -14.13
CA GLY A 41 -4.28 -1.89 -12.69
C GLY A 41 -3.22 -2.71 -11.94
N LEU A 42 -3.16 -2.52 -10.62
CA LEU A 42 -2.30 -3.31 -9.74
C LEU A 42 -3.16 -4.27 -8.92
N ASN A 43 -2.88 -5.56 -9.02
CA ASN A 43 -3.55 -6.58 -8.22
C ASN A 43 -2.81 -6.77 -6.89
N VAL A 44 -3.59 -6.65 -5.83
CA VAL A 44 -3.14 -6.65 -4.44
C VAL A 44 -3.68 -7.89 -3.74
N ALA A 45 -2.85 -8.53 -2.93
CA ALA A 45 -3.27 -9.56 -1.99
C ALA A 45 -3.21 -9.08 -0.55
N ILE A 46 -4.16 -9.52 0.27
CA ILE A 46 -4.13 -9.33 1.73
C ILE A 46 -3.57 -10.60 2.37
N ILE A 47 -2.53 -10.46 3.18
CA ILE A 47 -1.88 -11.58 3.86
C ILE A 47 -2.17 -11.50 5.36
N GLY A 48 -2.98 -12.44 5.84
CA GLY A 48 -3.54 -12.45 7.20
C GLY A 48 -4.96 -11.86 7.23
N MET A 49 -5.97 -12.72 7.34
CA MET A 49 -7.39 -12.33 7.40
C MET A 49 -7.89 -12.22 8.85
N GLY A 50 -7.08 -11.56 9.71
CA GLY A 50 -7.47 -11.09 11.03
C GLY A 50 -8.40 -9.87 10.97
N ASN A 51 -8.59 -9.18 12.09
CA ASN A 51 -9.45 -8.00 12.16
C ASN A 51 -8.95 -6.89 11.21
N LEU A 52 -7.64 -6.62 11.20
CA LEU A 52 -7.04 -5.59 10.35
C LEU A 52 -7.13 -5.95 8.86
N GLY A 53 -6.78 -7.18 8.47
CA GLY A 53 -6.86 -7.61 7.08
C GLY A 53 -8.28 -7.52 6.52
N ARG A 54 -9.28 -7.91 7.31
CA ARG A 54 -10.70 -7.76 6.93
C ARG A 54 -11.12 -6.30 6.79
N ALA A 55 -10.68 -5.44 7.71
CA ALA A 55 -10.98 -4.01 7.66
C ALA A 55 -10.38 -3.35 6.40
N ILE A 56 -9.11 -3.65 6.09
CA ILE A 56 -8.43 -3.15 4.89
C ILE A 56 -9.14 -3.66 3.63
N THR A 57 -9.47 -4.96 3.56
CA THR A 57 -10.21 -5.53 2.43
C THR A 57 -11.54 -4.79 2.17
N GLY A 58 -12.28 -4.51 3.26
CA GLY A 58 -13.53 -3.75 3.18
C GLY A 58 -13.33 -2.30 2.74
N TYR A 59 -12.22 -1.68 3.15
CA TYR A 59 -11.90 -0.30 2.80
C TYR A 59 -11.65 -0.11 1.30
N PHE A 60 -11.03 -1.07 0.62
CA PHE A 60 -10.81 -1.02 -0.82
C PHE A 60 -12.09 -1.15 -1.65
N LYS A 61 -13.14 -1.76 -1.08
CA LYS A 61 -14.40 -1.96 -1.80
C LYS A 61 -15.04 -0.63 -2.16
N GLY A 62 -15.28 -0.41 -3.45
CA GLY A 62 -15.93 0.79 -3.97
C GLY A 62 -15.04 2.05 -4.04
N LYS A 63 -13.76 1.95 -3.72
CA LYS A 63 -12.82 3.04 -3.96
C LYS A 63 -12.41 3.08 -5.43
N ARG A 64 -12.32 4.29 -5.97
CA ARG A 64 -11.78 4.52 -7.32
C ARG A 64 -10.26 4.48 -7.25
N THR A 65 -9.70 3.30 -7.24
CA THR A 65 -8.26 3.09 -7.32
C THR A 65 -8.01 2.14 -8.49
N ASN A 66 -6.90 2.30 -9.17
CA ASN A 66 -6.43 1.33 -10.15
C ASN A 66 -5.83 0.08 -9.46
N MET A 67 -6.06 -0.06 -8.15
CA MET A 67 -5.65 -1.21 -7.36
C MET A 67 -6.86 -2.08 -7.04
N ASN A 68 -6.75 -3.37 -7.30
CA ASN A 68 -7.78 -4.36 -7.03
C ASN A 68 -7.29 -5.34 -5.98
N VAL A 69 -8.02 -5.48 -4.87
CA VAL A 69 -7.77 -6.60 -3.97
C VAL A 69 -8.42 -7.85 -4.58
N VAL A 70 -7.60 -8.73 -5.14
CA VAL A 70 -8.05 -9.89 -5.91
C VAL A 70 -8.03 -11.19 -5.13
N ALA A 71 -7.22 -11.28 -4.07
CA ALA A 71 -7.12 -12.45 -3.21
C ALA A 71 -6.77 -12.07 -1.78
N ALA A 72 -7.09 -12.95 -0.85
CA ALA A 72 -6.59 -12.91 0.51
C ALA A 72 -5.98 -14.27 0.87
N PHE A 73 -5.04 -14.29 1.81
CA PHE A 73 -4.35 -15.51 2.23
C PHE A 73 -4.29 -15.58 3.76
N ASP A 74 -4.52 -16.77 4.28
CA ASP A 74 -4.36 -17.07 5.71
C ASP A 74 -3.92 -18.54 5.89
N VAL A 75 -3.39 -18.88 7.06
CA VAL A 75 -3.08 -20.26 7.44
C VAL A 75 -4.21 -20.93 8.18
N ASP A 76 -5.14 -20.16 8.76
CA ASP A 76 -6.24 -20.66 9.58
C ASP A 76 -7.32 -21.34 8.72
N PRO A 77 -7.56 -22.64 8.88
CA PRO A 77 -8.57 -23.36 8.12
C PRO A 77 -9.99 -22.80 8.30
N GLN A 78 -10.26 -22.12 9.41
CA GLN A 78 -11.56 -21.50 9.65
C GLN A 78 -11.79 -20.24 8.80
N LYS A 79 -10.75 -19.66 8.25
CA LYS A 79 -10.81 -18.48 7.38
C LYS A 79 -10.69 -18.84 5.91
N VAL A 80 -9.92 -19.88 5.60
CA VAL A 80 -9.73 -20.37 4.24
C VAL A 80 -11.07 -20.76 3.61
N GLY A 81 -11.29 -20.37 2.37
CA GLY A 81 -12.53 -20.60 1.63
C GLY A 81 -13.62 -19.55 1.86
N LYS A 82 -13.53 -18.74 2.92
CA LYS A 82 -14.50 -17.67 3.17
C LYS A 82 -14.28 -16.48 2.22
N VAL A 83 -15.37 -15.76 1.99
CA VAL A 83 -15.36 -14.52 1.17
C VAL A 83 -15.64 -13.34 2.10
N VAL A 84 -14.76 -12.34 2.05
CA VAL A 84 -14.88 -11.11 2.83
C VAL A 84 -14.84 -9.92 1.86
N ALA A 85 -15.86 -9.08 1.91
CA ALA A 85 -16.01 -7.92 1.01
C ALA A 85 -15.88 -8.25 -0.50
N GLY A 86 -16.20 -9.47 -0.90
CA GLY A 86 -16.09 -9.97 -2.28
C GLY A 86 -14.75 -10.65 -2.61
N VAL A 87 -13.81 -10.67 -1.68
CA VAL A 87 -12.49 -11.28 -1.84
C VAL A 87 -12.45 -12.64 -1.16
N ARG A 88 -12.02 -13.68 -1.89
CA ARG A 88 -11.88 -15.03 -1.35
C ARG A 88 -10.56 -15.16 -0.58
N CYS A 89 -10.62 -15.79 0.58
CA CYS A 89 -9.46 -16.16 1.38
C CYS A 89 -8.97 -17.57 0.98
N HIS A 90 -7.70 -17.67 0.62
CA HIS A 90 -7.02 -18.89 0.20
C HIS A 90 -6.00 -19.33 1.26
N ASN A 91 -5.58 -20.59 1.21
CA ASN A 91 -4.45 -21.04 2.02
C ASN A 91 -3.16 -20.41 1.48
N ILE A 92 -2.27 -19.97 2.37
CA ILE A 92 -0.98 -19.33 1.97
C ILE A 92 -0.14 -20.23 1.06
N ASN A 93 -0.25 -21.55 1.17
CA ASN A 93 0.45 -22.51 0.32
C ASN A 93 0.04 -22.42 -1.17
N GLN A 94 -1.09 -21.80 -1.47
CA GLN A 94 -1.57 -21.55 -2.84
C GLN A 94 -1.04 -20.22 -3.42
N LEU A 95 -0.22 -19.48 -2.65
CA LEU A 95 0.27 -18.15 -3.06
C LEU A 95 0.95 -18.19 -4.41
N ARG A 96 1.82 -19.18 -4.66
CA ARG A 96 2.61 -19.27 -5.89
C ARG A 96 1.71 -19.37 -7.14
N SER A 97 0.78 -20.29 -7.15
CA SER A 97 -0.12 -20.50 -8.29
C SER A 97 -1.07 -19.33 -8.50
N LEU A 98 -1.68 -18.83 -7.41
CA LEU A 98 -2.62 -17.71 -7.49
C LEU A 98 -1.94 -16.37 -7.78
N ARG A 99 -0.68 -16.19 -7.37
CA ARG A 99 0.11 -15.02 -7.73
C ARG A 99 0.28 -14.90 -9.25
N GLU A 100 0.57 -16.01 -9.93
CA GLU A 100 0.72 -16.05 -11.38
C GLU A 100 -0.64 -15.91 -12.08
N GLU A 101 -1.64 -16.66 -11.64
CA GLU A 101 -2.99 -16.65 -12.22
C GLU A 101 -3.67 -15.29 -12.14
N LEU A 102 -3.55 -14.62 -10.99
CA LEU A 102 -4.20 -13.34 -10.70
C LEU A 102 -3.28 -12.13 -10.90
N ASP A 103 -2.07 -12.32 -11.42
CA ASP A 103 -1.05 -11.27 -11.62
C ASP A 103 -0.86 -10.39 -10.38
N ILE A 104 -0.70 -11.03 -9.21
CA ILE A 104 -0.53 -10.30 -7.94
C ILE A 104 0.89 -9.79 -7.86
N SER A 105 1.06 -8.47 -7.72
CA SER A 105 2.36 -7.81 -7.63
C SER A 105 2.62 -7.16 -6.27
N VAL A 106 1.55 -6.87 -5.52
CA VAL A 106 1.61 -6.19 -4.22
C VAL A 106 0.92 -7.03 -3.15
N ALA A 107 1.51 -7.08 -1.95
CA ALA A 107 0.94 -7.72 -0.78
C ALA A 107 0.82 -6.73 0.39
N VAL A 108 -0.33 -6.77 1.08
CA VAL A 108 -0.55 -6.06 2.33
C VAL A 108 -0.42 -7.06 3.47
N LEU A 109 0.60 -6.90 4.30
CA LEU A 109 0.96 -7.83 5.37
C LEU A 109 0.30 -7.41 6.68
N THR A 110 -0.60 -8.25 7.19
CA THR A 110 -1.40 -8.03 8.41
C THR A 110 -1.41 -9.27 9.30
N VAL A 111 -0.31 -10.01 9.32
CA VAL A 111 -0.11 -11.21 10.15
C VAL A 111 0.40 -10.83 11.56
N PRO A 112 0.38 -11.76 12.53
CA PRO A 112 1.06 -11.56 13.81
C PRO A 112 2.55 -11.26 13.65
N ALA A 113 3.10 -10.47 14.58
CA ALA A 113 4.49 -10.00 14.52
C ALA A 113 5.53 -11.13 14.44
N ASP A 114 5.30 -12.22 15.15
CA ASP A 114 6.15 -13.41 15.18
C ASP A 114 6.22 -14.15 13.82
N GLN A 115 5.25 -13.93 12.94
CA GLN A 115 5.17 -14.54 11.61
C GLN A 115 5.64 -13.60 10.49
N ALA A 116 5.80 -12.31 10.78
CA ALA A 116 6.02 -11.28 9.77
C ALA A 116 7.24 -11.56 8.87
N VAL A 117 8.38 -11.88 9.46
CA VAL A 117 9.64 -12.11 8.73
C VAL A 117 9.54 -13.34 7.81
N SER A 118 9.01 -14.46 8.32
CA SER A 118 8.89 -15.70 7.55
C SER A 118 7.90 -15.55 6.40
N VAL A 119 6.79 -14.87 6.64
CA VAL A 119 5.79 -14.61 5.60
C VAL A 119 6.33 -13.64 4.55
N ALA A 120 7.01 -12.55 4.95
CA ALA A 120 7.65 -11.63 4.01
C ALA A 120 8.67 -12.35 3.10
N SER A 121 9.50 -13.23 3.67
CA SER A 121 10.41 -14.06 2.88
C SER A 121 9.68 -14.96 1.88
N THR A 122 8.55 -15.53 2.29
CA THR A 122 7.68 -16.33 1.41
C THR A 122 7.10 -15.48 0.27
N LEU A 123 6.65 -14.26 0.54
CA LEU A 123 6.15 -13.32 -0.46
C LEU A 123 7.21 -12.99 -1.50
N VAL A 124 8.40 -12.63 -1.05
CA VAL A 124 9.54 -12.27 -1.92
C VAL A 124 9.95 -13.46 -2.80
N SER A 125 10.08 -14.65 -2.23
CA SER A 125 10.47 -15.87 -2.98
C SER A 125 9.42 -16.30 -4.01
N ASN A 126 8.16 -15.91 -3.84
CA ASN A 126 7.09 -16.13 -4.80
C ASN A 126 6.89 -14.94 -5.78
N GLY A 127 7.80 -13.97 -5.81
CA GLY A 127 7.83 -12.93 -6.83
C GLY A 127 6.91 -11.72 -6.53
N ILE A 128 6.48 -11.52 -5.30
CA ILE A 128 5.85 -10.27 -4.87
C ILE A 128 6.91 -9.17 -4.88
N ARG A 129 6.59 -8.02 -5.47
CA ARG A 129 7.52 -6.89 -5.66
C ARG A 129 7.21 -5.68 -4.81
N GLY A 130 6.01 -5.60 -4.24
CA GLY A 130 5.62 -4.55 -3.30
C GLY A 130 5.04 -5.15 -2.04
N ILE A 131 5.52 -4.72 -0.87
CA ILE A 131 5.00 -5.15 0.43
C ILE A 131 4.65 -3.90 1.23
N MET A 132 3.39 -3.83 1.67
CA MET A 132 2.96 -2.87 2.68
C MET A 132 2.86 -3.60 4.01
N ASN A 133 3.75 -3.28 4.93
CA ASN A 133 3.86 -3.93 6.22
C ASN A 133 3.07 -3.18 7.30
N PHE A 134 2.03 -3.80 7.84
CA PHE A 134 1.26 -3.28 8.97
C PHE A 134 1.63 -3.95 10.31
N THR A 135 2.64 -4.79 10.32
CA THR A 135 3.13 -5.40 11.56
C THR A 135 4.07 -4.42 12.28
N THR A 136 4.31 -4.67 13.57
CA THR A 136 5.24 -3.85 14.38
C THR A 136 6.70 -4.30 14.22
N VAL A 137 6.98 -5.24 13.31
CA VAL A 137 8.33 -5.78 13.07
C VAL A 137 8.88 -5.16 11.80
N SER A 138 10.06 -4.55 11.89
CA SER A 138 10.79 -4.06 10.73
C SER A 138 11.27 -5.23 9.87
N LEU A 139 11.05 -5.13 8.58
CA LEU A 139 11.37 -6.17 7.62
C LEU A 139 12.60 -5.79 6.80
N ASN A 140 13.38 -6.79 6.43
CA ASN A 140 14.48 -6.62 5.49
C ASN A 140 14.15 -7.37 4.19
N VAL A 141 14.08 -6.64 3.08
CA VAL A 141 13.76 -7.18 1.76
C VAL A 141 14.87 -6.83 0.76
N PRO A 142 15.02 -7.60 -0.33
CA PRO A 142 15.97 -7.27 -1.39
C PRO A 142 15.64 -5.93 -2.09
N ASP A 143 16.64 -5.27 -2.68
CA ASP A 143 16.52 -3.97 -3.34
C ASP A 143 15.49 -3.92 -4.49
N ASN A 144 15.17 -5.06 -5.07
CA ASN A 144 14.16 -5.18 -6.13
C ASN A 144 12.72 -5.33 -5.61
N VAL A 145 12.52 -5.27 -4.29
CA VAL A 145 11.21 -5.28 -3.63
C VAL A 145 11.00 -3.96 -2.92
N TYR A 146 9.92 -3.26 -3.26
CA TYR A 146 9.54 -2.05 -2.55
C TYR A 146 8.84 -2.42 -1.24
N LEU A 147 9.35 -1.91 -0.12
CA LEU A 147 8.78 -2.08 1.21
C LEU A 147 8.31 -0.74 1.74
N GLU A 148 7.05 -0.67 2.14
CA GLU A 148 6.49 0.44 2.91
C GLU A 148 6.09 -0.08 4.28
N GLU A 149 6.63 0.53 5.34
CA GLU A 149 6.30 0.19 6.71
C GLU A 149 5.29 1.18 7.28
N PHE A 150 4.14 0.72 7.74
CA PHE A 150 3.11 1.53 8.34
C PHE A 150 2.90 1.15 9.81
N ASP A 151 3.61 1.85 10.69
CA ASP A 151 3.43 1.73 12.13
C ASP A 151 2.41 2.75 12.63
N MET A 152 1.22 2.25 12.93
CA MET A 152 0.11 3.07 13.43
C MET A 152 0.38 3.58 14.84
N ILE A 153 1.09 2.81 15.68
CA ILE A 153 1.39 3.20 17.07
C ILE A 153 2.35 4.38 17.07
N THR A 154 3.47 4.27 16.36
CA THR A 154 4.43 5.36 16.19
C THR A 154 3.78 6.61 15.57
N SER A 155 2.83 6.43 14.65
CA SER A 155 2.09 7.55 14.06
C SER A 155 1.23 8.27 15.09
N ILE A 156 0.56 7.53 16.00
CA ILE A 156 -0.24 8.11 17.09
C ILE A 156 0.66 8.78 18.14
N GLU A 157 1.77 8.15 18.51
CA GLU A 157 2.74 8.70 19.45
C GLU A 157 3.31 10.04 18.96
N LYS A 158 3.60 10.13 17.66
CA LYS A 158 4.03 11.38 17.02
C LYS A 158 2.98 12.48 17.17
N VAL A 159 1.69 12.18 16.97
CA VAL A 159 0.62 13.14 17.17
C VAL A 159 0.56 13.57 18.64
N ALA A 160 0.64 12.62 19.59
CA ALA A 160 0.62 12.90 21.01
C ALA A 160 1.80 13.77 21.46
N TYR A 161 2.98 13.56 20.89
CA TYR A 161 4.17 14.38 21.13
C TYR A 161 3.91 15.86 20.77
N PHE A 162 3.44 16.13 19.55
CA PHE A 162 3.19 17.49 19.11
C PHE A 162 2.04 18.19 19.88
N VAL A 163 1.06 17.43 20.36
CA VAL A 163 0.00 17.99 21.23
C VAL A 163 0.58 18.47 22.56
N LYS A 164 1.52 17.70 23.15
CA LYS A 164 2.20 18.10 24.40
C LYS A 164 3.08 19.33 24.21
N GLU A 165 3.81 19.39 23.11
CA GLU A 165 4.71 20.52 22.81
C GLU A 165 3.92 21.83 22.66
N ASN A 166 2.75 21.80 22.02
CA ASN A 166 1.86 22.96 21.87
C ASN A 166 1.11 23.34 23.15
N GLN A 167 1.14 22.51 24.19
CA GLN A 167 0.53 22.80 25.50
C GLN A 167 1.53 23.40 26.50
N GLN A 168 2.82 23.43 26.20
CA GLN A 168 3.77 24.20 27.04
C GLN A 168 3.52 25.68 26.76
N PRO A 169 3.08 26.48 27.78
CA PRO A 169 2.98 27.92 27.61
C PRO A 169 4.37 28.42 27.24
N ALA A 170 4.45 29.31 26.25
CA ALA A 170 5.66 30.04 25.93
C ALA A 170 6.13 30.66 27.25
N GLY A 171 7.07 30.00 27.90
CA GLY A 171 7.52 30.31 29.24
C GLY A 171 8.47 31.49 29.21
N LEU A 172 8.14 32.43 30.06
CA LEU A 172 8.96 33.36 30.81
C LEU A 172 10.33 33.74 30.26
#